data_469376b6b250479ad20312c941035db5
#
_entry.id   469376b6b250479ad20312c941035db5
#
_cell.length_a   1.000
_cell.length_b   1.000
_cell.length_c   1.000
_cell.angle_alpha   90.00
_cell.angle_beta   90.00
_cell.angle_gamma   90.00
#
_symmetry.space_group_name_H-M   'P 1'
#
loop_
_entity.id
_entity.type
_entity.pdbx_description
1 polymer ?
#
loop_
_entity_poly.entity_id
_entity_poly.type
_entity_poly.pdbx_seq_one_letter_code
_entity_poly.pdbx_strand_id
1 'polypeptide(L)'
;MGIKESISELRQKFDADLSEVRDSESIEKLRVSYLGKKGSVTELLKGLKDLSGAEKKEFGQTINTLKREVDERITAHVERIRQEEEDRLVNSAEQYDVTLPMDTDCGSYHPITLVQRELEEIFASMGFTIEDYREVVTDYNCFEALNIPKHHPARDMQDTYYLDNGQLLKTHTSAAQNTIMKKYGAPLRAIFPGRCFRNESTDASHENTFFQMEGIMIDKDISISNLIYFMKTMLSKVFKQDVQVRLRPGFFPFVEPGFELDIS
;
A
#
# COMPACT_ATOMS: atom_id res chain seq x y z
N MET A 1 15.62 66.09 15.21
CA MET A 1 14.64 65.09 15.68
C MET A 1 15.31 64.26 16.73
N GLY A 2 14.81 64.24 17.96
CA GLY A 2 15.41 63.45 19.03
C GLY A 2 15.11 61.97 18.84
N ILE A 3 16.03 61.11 19.22
CA ILE A 3 15.88 59.62 19.10
C ILE A 3 14.59 59.14 19.77
N LYS A 4 14.10 59.79 20.82
CA LYS A 4 12.82 59.45 21.47
C LYS A 4 11.62 59.71 20.58
N GLU A 5 11.65 60.75 19.76
CA GLU A 5 10.60 61.05 18.76
C GLU A 5 10.60 60.00 17.65
N SER A 6 11.78 59.61 17.13
CA SER A 6 11.92 58.54 16.12
C SER A 6 11.43 57.19 16.60
N ILE A 7 11.62 56.85 17.89
CA ILE A 7 11.10 55.62 18.50
C ILE A 7 9.57 55.66 18.60
N SER A 8 9.00 56.81 18.96
CA SER A 8 7.54 56.98 19.05
C SER A 8 6.87 56.86 17.68
N GLU A 9 7.45 57.53 16.66
CA GLU A 9 6.98 57.44 15.28
C GLU A 9 7.05 56.00 14.74
N LEU A 10 8.16 55.31 15.05
CA LEU A 10 8.31 53.93 14.61
C LEU A 10 7.28 52.98 15.26
N ARG A 11 6.93 53.20 16.54
CA ARG A 11 5.88 52.45 17.21
C ARG A 11 4.51 52.68 16.55
N GLN A 12 4.16 53.93 16.30
CA GLN A 12 2.89 54.25 15.65
C GLN A 12 2.79 53.67 14.23
N LYS A 13 3.87 53.76 13.47
CA LYS A 13 3.93 53.12 12.15
C LYS A 13 3.82 51.60 12.21
N PHE A 14 4.52 50.95 13.15
CA PHE A 14 4.42 49.51 13.35
C PHE A 14 3.00 49.09 13.74
N ASP A 15 2.31 49.88 14.58
CA ASP A 15 0.95 49.57 14.99
C ASP A 15 -0.04 49.66 13.80
N ALA A 16 0.13 50.66 12.94
CA ALA A 16 -0.64 50.79 11.71
C ALA A 16 -0.38 49.62 10.76
N ASP A 17 0.89 49.36 10.45
CA ASP A 17 1.29 48.29 9.54
C ASP A 17 0.84 46.92 10.04
N LEU A 18 0.95 46.62 11.36
CA LEU A 18 0.50 45.34 11.95
C LEU A 18 -1.02 45.17 11.88
N SER A 19 -1.78 46.27 11.96
CA SER A 19 -3.26 46.20 11.87
C SER A 19 -3.78 45.85 10.46
N GLU A 20 -2.98 46.11 9.44
CA GLU A 20 -3.31 45.80 8.04
C GLU A 20 -2.99 44.37 7.62
N VAL A 21 -2.14 43.67 8.38
CA VAL A 21 -1.70 42.30 8.07
C VAL A 21 -2.78 41.29 8.41
N ARG A 22 -3.14 40.43 7.43
CA ARG A 22 -4.20 39.41 7.56
C ARG A 22 -3.78 38.01 7.16
N ASP A 23 -2.56 37.87 6.65
CA ASP A 23 -2.05 36.60 6.16
C ASP A 23 -0.60 36.37 6.58
N SER A 24 -0.18 35.08 6.58
CA SER A 24 1.13 34.63 7.03
C SER A 24 2.29 35.17 6.18
N GLU A 25 2.06 35.44 4.89
CA GLU A 25 3.11 35.96 3.99
C GLU A 25 3.36 37.44 4.26
N SER A 26 2.31 38.22 4.50
CA SER A 26 2.39 39.65 4.80
C SER A 26 3.04 39.89 6.16
N ILE A 27 2.82 39.01 7.14
CA ILE A 27 3.45 39.12 8.46
C ILE A 27 4.96 38.86 8.40
N GLU A 28 5.43 37.90 7.57
CA GLU A 28 6.86 37.69 7.41
C GLU A 28 7.54 38.85 6.68
N LYS A 29 6.88 39.46 5.70
CA LYS A 29 7.35 40.70 5.08
C LYS A 29 7.46 41.82 6.09
N LEU A 30 6.46 41.96 6.98
CA LEU A 30 6.49 42.95 8.07
C LEU A 30 7.67 42.67 9.03
N ARG A 31 7.87 41.42 9.43
CA ARG A 31 8.98 41.03 10.31
C ARG A 31 10.33 41.40 9.71
N VAL A 32 10.53 41.12 8.42
CA VAL A 32 11.77 41.47 7.72
C VAL A 32 11.96 42.98 7.61
N SER A 33 10.89 43.76 7.39
CA SER A 33 10.97 45.20 7.27
C SER A 33 11.31 45.92 8.59
N TYR A 34 10.93 45.35 9.73
CA TYR A 34 11.23 45.93 11.06
C TYR A 34 12.44 45.31 11.74
N LEU A 35 12.61 43.97 11.71
CA LEU A 35 13.61 43.22 12.45
C LEU A 35 14.74 42.66 11.59
N GLY A 36 14.64 42.73 10.28
CA GLY A 36 15.63 42.23 9.34
C GLY A 36 16.96 42.97 9.40
N LYS A 37 17.99 42.49 8.67
CA LYS A 37 19.34 43.11 8.63
C LYS A 37 19.35 44.59 8.20
N LYS A 38 18.36 45.01 7.43
CA LYS A 38 18.11 46.41 7.00
C LYS A 38 16.79 46.93 7.54
N GLY A 39 16.25 46.32 8.60
CA GLY A 39 14.95 46.69 9.16
C GLY A 39 15.04 47.96 10.00
N SER A 40 13.90 48.68 10.10
CA SER A 40 13.82 49.98 10.72
C SER A 40 14.33 50.02 12.17
N VAL A 41 14.08 48.97 12.96
CA VAL A 41 14.61 48.83 14.33
C VAL A 41 16.13 48.61 14.31
N THR A 42 16.64 47.87 13.33
CA THR A 42 18.08 47.57 13.20
C THR A 42 18.86 48.79 12.74
N GLU A 43 18.24 49.65 11.92
CA GLU A 43 18.83 50.94 11.48
C GLU A 43 18.95 51.91 12.63
N LEU A 44 17.97 51.99 13.52
CA LEU A 44 18.06 52.81 14.74
C LEU A 44 19.26 52.34 15.66
N LEU A 45 19.50 51.04 15.74
CA LEU A 45 20.66 50.48 16.44
C LEU A 45 22.01 50.92 15.82
N LYS A 46 22.07 51.02 14.50
CA LYS A 46 23.29 51.50 13.81
C LYS A 46 23.53 52.97 14.02
N GLY A 47 22.48 53.81 14.14
CA GLY A 47 22.58 55.27 14.44
C GLY A 47 23.10 55.58 15.83
N LEU A 48 23.16 54.61 16.77
CA LEU A 48 23.74 54.77 18.08
C LEU A 48 25.28 54.94 18.07
N LYS A 49 25.93 54.71 16.94
CA LYS A 49 27.42 54.77 16.87
C LYS A 49 27.95 56.15 17.12
N ASP A 50 27.16 57.21 16.86
CA ASP A 50 27.57 58.62 16.90
C ASP A 50 27.27 59.32 18.25
N LEU A 51 26.77 58.55 19.26
CA LEU A 51 26.37 59.15 20.56
C LEU A 51 27.45 58.98 21.67
N SER A 52 27.36 59.84 22.71
CA SER A 52 28.22 59.76 23.88
C SER A 52 27.98 58.49 24.73
N GLY A 53 28.98 58.06 25.51
CA GLY A 53 28.98 56.76 26.18
C GLY A 53 27.80 56.51 27.15
N ALA A 54 27.29 57.55 27.84
CA ALA A 54 26.17 57.41 28.77
C ALA A 54 24.84 57.32 28.05
N GLU A 55 24.60 58.15 27.03
CA GLU A 55 23.42 58.19 26.19
C GLU A 55 23.29 56.88 25.34
N LYS A 56 24.43 56.35 24.89
CA LYS A 56 24.49 55.10 24.14
C LYS A 56 23.94 53.91 24.92
N LYS A 57 24.17 53.86 26.23
CA LYS A 57 23.67 52.79 27.11
C LYS A 57 22.15 52.90 27.31
N GLU A 58 21.66 54.10 27.59
CA GLU A 58 20.22 54.35 27.81
C GLU A 58 19.37 54.07 26.53
N PHE A 59 19.80 54.65 25.41
CA PHE A 59 19.10 54.45 24.13
C PHE A 59 19.24 52.99 23.61
N GLY A 60 20.41 52.36 23.84
CA GLY A 60 20.60 50.94 23.49
C GLY A 60 19.63 50.01 24.24
N GLN A 61 19.37 50.28 25.51
CA GLN A 61 18.39 49.54 26.31
C GLN A 61 16.97 49.78 25.76
N THR A 62 16.63 51.03 25.47
CA THR A 62 15.29 51.37 24.95
C THR A 62 15.01 50.73 23.58
N ILE A 63 16.01 50.71 22.67
CA ILE A 63 15.85 50.10 21.35
C ILE A 63 15.78 48.55 21.44
N ASN A 64 16.55 47.96 22.36
CA ASN A 64 16.45 46.51 22.60
C ASN A 64 15.09 46.14 23.21
N THR A 65 14.53 46.97 24.09
CA THR A 65 13.17 46.78 24.60
C THR A 65 12.14 46.89 23.45
N LEU A 66 12.27 47.91 22.58
CA LEU A 66 11.43 48.06 21.41
C LEU A 66 11.51 46.85 20.46
N LYS A 67 12.72 46.36 20.23
CA LYS A 67 12.94 45.16 19.41
C LYS A 67 12.19 43.95 19.96
N ARG A 68 12.27 43.74 21.28
CA ARG A 68 11.56 42.64 21.94
C ARG A 68 10.05 42.83 21.89
N GLU A 69 9.54 44.06 22.13
CA GLU A 69 8.12 44.38 22.02
C GLU A 69 7.58 44.09 20.61
N VAL A 70 8.33 44.49 19.56
CA VAL A 70 7.95 44.25 18.17
C VAL A 70 7.91 42.74 17.84
N ASP A 71 8.92 41.99 18.29
CA ASP A 71 8.98 40.55 18.05
C ASP A 71 7.87 39.78 18.80
N GLU A 72 7.62 40.15 20.07
CA GLU A 72 6.53 39.56 20.86
C GLU A 72 5.15 39.86 20.24
N ARG A 73 4.92 41.04 19.73
CA ARG A 73 3.66 41.43 19.08
C ARG A 73 3.46 40.77 17.72
N ILE A 74 4.53 40.63 16.95
CA ILE A 74 4.49 39.85 15.69
C ILE A 74 4.15 38.39 16.00
N THR A 75 4.79 37.81 17.00
CA THR A 75 4.54 36.39 17.38
C THR A 75 3.10 36.19 17.85
N ALA A 76 2.58 37.09 18.69
CA ALA A 76 1.18 37.05 19.12
C ALA A 76 0.19 37.23 17.97
N HIS A 77 0.53 38.03 16.97
CA HIS A 77 -0.32 38.24 15.79
C HIS A 77 -0.31 37.03 14.85
N VAL A 78 0.84 36.36 14.68
CA VAL A 78 0.96 35.08 13.97
C VAL A 78 0.06 34.04 14.61
N GLU A 79 0.15 33.87 15.93
CA GLU A 79 -0.67 32.90 16.65
C GLU A 79 -2.17 33.19 16.53
N ARG A 80 -2.56 34.48 16.56
CA ARG A 80 -3.95 34.87 16.34
C ARG A 80 -4.44 34.53 14.94
N ILE A 81 -3.67 34.84 13.89
CA ILE A 81 -4.05 34.50 12.50
C ILE A 81 -4.18 32.99 12.36
N ARG A 82 -3.23 32.22 12.91
CA ARG A 82 -3.29 30.77 12.90
C ARG A 82 -4.56 30.23 13.59
N GLN A 83 -4.90 30.78 14.75
CA GLN A 83 -6.10 30.36 15.47
C GLN A 83 -7.37 30.73 14.69
N GLU A 84 -7.43 31.93 14.08
CA GLU A 84 -8.54 32.34 13.23
C GLU A 84 -8.69 31.44 11.98
N GLU A 85 -7.58 30.98 11.39
CA GLU A 85 -7.57 30.03 10.28
C GLU A 85 -8.05 28.64 10.71
N GLU A 86 -7.56 28.15 11.87
CA GLU A 86 -8.01 26.87 12.44
C GLU A 86 -9.51 26.91 12.79
N ASP A 87 -9.97 27.98 13.44
CA ASP A 87 -11.39 28.17 13.77
C ASP A 87 -12.25 28.29 12.51
N ARG A 88 -11.74 28.95 11.48
CA ARG A 88 -12.42 29.04 10.18
C ARG A 88 -12.52 27.67 9.50
N LEU A 89 -11.46 26.88 9.55
CA LEU A 89 -11.46 25.50 9.02
C LEU A 89 -12.43 24.61 9.80
N VAL A 90 -12.40 24.68 11.13
CA VAL A 90 -13.30 23.92 12.00
C VAL A 90 -14.76 24.33 11.76
N ASN A 91 -15.04 25.63 11.66
CA ASN A 91 -16.41 26.12 11.44
C ASN A 91 -16.89 25.97 9.98
N SER A 92 -15.95 25.87 9.01
CA SER A 92 -16.30 25.52 7.62
C SER A 92 -16.65 24.04 7.46
N ALA A 93 -16.35 23.22 8.47
CA ALA A 93 -16.74 21.83 8.52
C ALA A 93 -18.25 21.59 8.70
N GLU A 94 -19.09 22.65 8.74
CA GLU A 94 -20.56 22.53 8.59
C GLU A 94 -20.98 21.81 7.29
N GLN A 95 -20.07 21.65 6.35
CA GLN A 95 -20.32 20.92 5.11
C GLN A 95 -20.02 19.41 5.18
N TYR A 96 -19.36 18.96 6.25
CA TYR A 96 -19.04 17.54 6.46
C TYR A 96 -19.76 17.01 7.69
N ASP A 97 -20.93 16.45 7.49
CA ASP A 97 -21.59 15.69 8.53
C ASP A 97 -20.82 14.37 8.73
N VAL A 98 -19.96 14.33 9.75
CA VAL A 98 -19.18 13.13 10.11
C VAL A 98 -20.05 11.97 10.57
N THR A 99 -21.35 12.18 10.79
CA THR A 99 -22.33 11.14 11.16
C THR A 99 -22.99 10.51 9.94
N LEU A 100 -22.90 11.14 8.77
CA LEU A 100 -23.31 10.52 7.52
C LEU A 100 -22.43 9.31 7.26
N PRO A 101 -23.00 8.13 6.94
CA PRO A 101 -22.21 7.04 6.44
C PRO A 101 -21.48 7.55 5.21
N MET A 102 -20.15 7.60 5.28
CA MET A 102 -19.36 7.83 4.08
C MET A 102 -19.80 6.79 3.07
N ASP A 103 -20.13 7.23 1.86
CA ASP A 103 -20.12 6.35 0.71
C ASP A 103 -18.70 5.78 0.65
N THR A 104 -18.53 4.64 1.30
CA THR A 104 -17.33 3.85 1.11
C THR A 104 -17.40 3.43 -0.34
N ASP A 105 -16.60 4.06 -1.19
CA ASP A 105 -16.28 3.49 -2.49
C ASP A 105 -15.87 2.06 -2.20
N CYS A 106 -16.80 1.13 -2.43
CA CYS A 106 -16.52 -0.29 -2.29
C CYS A 106 -15.45 -0.57 -3.33
N GLY A 107 -14.21 -0.71 -2.89
CA GLY A 107 -13.11 -1.07 -3.77
C GLY A 107 -13.49 -2.30 -4.58
N SER A 108 -13.01 -2.40 -5.81
CA SER A 108 -13.21 -3.58 -6.64
C SER A 108 -12.20 -4.67 -6.26
N TYR A 109 -12.61 -5.92 -6.39
CA TYR A 109 -11.69 -7.05 -6.25
C TYR A 109 -10.66 -7.05 -7.37
N HIS A 110 -9.46 -7.50 -7.05
CA HIS A 110 -8.44 -7.75 -8.06
C HIS A 110 -8.94 -8.79 -9.09
N PRO A 111 -8.65 -8.66 -10.40
CA PRO A 111 -9.10 -9.59 -11.43
C PRO A 111 -8.85 -11.07 -11.12
N ILE A 112 -7.68 -11.42 -10.57
CA ILE A 112 -7.37 -12.79 -10.15
C ILE A 112 -8.36 -13.28 -9.08
N THR A 113 -8.74 -12.44 -8.12
CA THR A 113 -9.72 -12.79 -7.08
C THR A 113 -11.10 -13.04 -7.67
N LEU A 114 -11.51 -12.25 -8.69
CA LEU A 114 -12.77 -12.46 -9.38
C LEU A 114 -12.79 -13.80 -10.12
N VAL A 115 -11.73 -14.10 -10.88
CA VAL A 115 -11.60 -15.38 -11.59
C VAL A 115 -11.54 -16.56 -10.61
N GLN A 116 -10.78 -16.44 -9.53
CA GLN A 116 -10.70 -17.49 -8.50
C GLN A 116 -12.09 -17.80 -7.92
N ARG A 117 -12.86 -16.78 -7.54
CA ARG A 117 -14.22 -16.95 -7.00
C ARG A 117 -15.15 -17.60 -8.01
N GLU A 118 -15.12 -17.16 -9.27
CA GLU A 118 -15.93 -17.77 -10.32
C GLU A 118 -15.61 -19.25 -10.50
N LEU A 119 -14.32 -19.63 -10.51
CA LEU A 119 -13.89 -21.03 -10.56
C LEU A 119 -14.33 -21.81 -9.32
N GLU A 120 -14.19 -21.26 -8.14
CA GLU A 120 -14.63 -21.87 -6.87
C GLU A 120 -16.14 -22.16 -6.90
N GLU A 121 -16.97 -21.23 -7.35
CA GLU A 121 -18.42 -21.40 -7.49
C GLU A 121 -18.76 -22.49 -8.53
N ILE A 122 -18.04 -22.51 -9.64
CA ILE A 122 -18.23 -23.54 -10.68
C ILE A 122 -17.93 -24.92 -10.11
N PHE A 123 -16.78 -25.13 -9.46
CA PHE A 123 -16.40 -26.41 -8.91
C PHE A 123 -17.27 -26.84 -7.72
N ALA A 124 -17.65 -25.89 -6.85
CA ALA A 124 -18.60 -26.14 -5.78
C ALA A 124 -19.95 -26.63 -6.32
N SER A 125 -20.45 -26.07 -7.44
CA SER A 125 -21.66 -26.52 -8.11
C SER A 125 -21.55 -27.96 -8.67
N MET A 126 -20.34 -28.46 -8.89
CA MET A 126 -20.06 -29.83 -9.34
C MET A 126 -19.72 -30.80 -8.18
N GLY A 127 -19.87 -30.34 -6.92
CA GLY A 127 -19.68 -31.15 -5.72
C GLY A 127 -18.22 -31.23 -5.24
N PHE A 128 -17.36 -30.30 -5.63
CA PHE A 128 -16.02 -30.20 -5.09
C PHE A 128 -15.99 -29.35 -3.81
N THR A 129 -15.20 -29.74 -2.85
CA THR A 129 -14.84 -28.90 -1.70
C THR A 129 -13.70 -27.98 -2.07
N ILE A 130 -13.68 -26.80 -1.48
CA ILE A 130 -12.62 -25.81 -1.68
C ILE A 130 -11.71 -25.89 -0.45
N GLU A 131 -10.45 -26.18 -0.67
CA GLU A 131 -9.46 -26.35 0.39
C GLU A 131 -8.34 -25.30 0.24
N ASP A 132 -8.16 -24.50 1.27
CA ASP A 132 -6.99 -23.63 1.39
C ASP A 132 -5.79 -24.42 1.89
N TYR A 133 -4.61 -24.12 1.34
CA TYR A 133 -3.38 -24.81 1.72
C TYR A 133 -2.21 -23.84 1.89
N ARG A 134 -1.37 -24.15 2.86
CA ARG A 134 -0.24 -23.29 3.28
C ARG A 134 0.69 -22.97 2.10
N GLU A 135 1.26 -21.77 2.12
CA GLU A 135 2.29 -21.37 1.15
C GLU A 135 3.66 -21.95 1.50
N VAL A 136 3.98 -22.01 2.81
CA VAL A 136 5.19 -22.63 3.33
C VAL A 136 4.89 -24.09 3.63
N VAL A 137 5.63 -24.98 2.97
CA VAL A 137 5.42 -26.44 3.02
C VAL A 137 6.72 -27.20 3.26
N THR A 138 6.60 -28.45 3.64
CA THR A 138 7.75 -29.36 3.74
C THR A 138 8.16 -29.87 2.36
N ASP A 139 9.43 -30.17 2.17
CA ASP A 139 9.94 -30.84 0.97
C ASP A 139 9.17 -32.13 0.68
N TYR A 140 8.85 -32.89 1.73
CA TYR A 140 8.05 -34.10 1.61
C TYR A 140 6.70 -33.87 0.92
N ASN A 141 5.92 -32.87 1.37
CA ASN A 141 4.60 -32.60 0.79
C ASN A 141 4.67 -31.98 -0.62
N CYS A 142 5.71 -31.18 -0.89
CA CYS A 142 5.86 -30.55 -2.20
C CYS A 142 6.38 -31.52 -3.27
N PHE A 143 7.22 -32.50 -2.89
CA PHE A 143 7.90 -33.35 -3.84
C PHE A 143 7.78 -34.83 -3.54
N GLU A 144 8.33 -35.34 -2.41
CA GLU A 144 8.45 -36.77 -2.15
C GLU A 144 7.09 -37.47 -2.13
N ALA A 145 6.08 -36.87 -1.50
CA ALA A 145 4.72 -37.45 -1.45
C ALA A 145 4.02 -37.50 -2.81
N LEU A 146 4.53 -36.77 -3.80
CA LEU A 146 4.05 -36.78 -5.18
C LEU A 146 4.90 -37.66 -6.10
N ASN A 147 5.69 -38.54 -5.54
CA ASN A 147 6.60 -39.42 -6.26
C ASN A 147 7.73 -38.69 -6.99
N ILE A 148 8.19 -37.58 -6.42
CA ILE A 148 9.33 -36.80 -6.91
C ILE A 148 10.47 -36.89 -5.86
N PRO A 149 11.25 -37.98 -5.85
CA PRO A 149 12.33 -38.18 -4.89
C PRO A 149 13.46 -37.15 -5.09
N LYS A 150 14.39 -37.07 -4.14
CA LYS A 150 15.45 -36.04 -4.10
C LYS A 150 16.32 -35.94 -5.35
N HIS A 151 16.52 -37.04 -6.03
CA HIS A 151 17.34 -37.15 -7.25
C HIS A 151 16.51 -37.13 -8.54
N HIS A 152 15.22 -36.80 -8.48
CA HIS A 152 14.35 -36.75 -9.64
C HIS A 152 14.63 -35.50 -10.49
N PRO A 153 14.80 -35.64 -11.84
CA PRO A 153 15.11 -34.48 -12.71
C PRO A 153 14.08 -33.35 -12.66
N ALA A 154 12.82 -33.66 -12.35
CA ALA A 154 11.77 -32.63 -12.22
C ALA A 154 12.03 -31.61 -11.10
N ARG A 155 12.92 -31.91 -10.14
CA ARG A 155 13.32 -30.92 -9.12
C ARG A 155 14.23 -29.84 -9.68
N ASP A 156 15.11 -30.20 -10.60
CA ASP A 156 16.04 -29.26 -11.24
C ASP A 156 15.31 -28.33 -12.23
N MET A 157 14.12 -28.74 -12.68
CA MET A 157 13.27 -27.95 -13.56
C MET A 157 12.44 -26.89 -12.84
N GLN A 158 12.44 -26.92 -11.51
CA GLN A 158 11.65 -25.99 -10.70
C GLN A 158 12.58 -25.25 -9.75
N ASP A 159 12.91 -24.01 -10.09
CA ASP A 159 13.66 -23.13 -9.21
C ASP A 159 12.86 -22.86 -7.93
N THR A 160 13.27 -23.50 -6.84
CA THR A 160 12.53 -23.52 -5.58
C THR A 160 13.14 -22.56 -4.58
N TYR A 161 12.30 -21.77 -3.92
CA TYR A 161 12.70 -20.98 -2.74
C TYR A 161 12.74 -21.87 -1.50
N TYR A 162 13.93 -22.12 -0.98
CA TYR A 162 14.15 -22.82 0.29
C TYR A 162 14.33 -21.81 1.42
N LEU A 163 13.76 -22.13 2.59
CA LEU A 163 13.91 -21.37 3.81
C LEU A 163 15.01 -21.97 4.69
N ASP A 164 15.59 -21.18 5.58
CA ASP A 164 16.68 -21.59 6.48
C ASP A 164 16.33 -22.79 7.38
N ASN A 165 15.04 -23.00 7.65
CA ASN A 165 14.55 -24.12 8.46
C ASN A 165 14.31 -25.42 7.67
N GLY A 166 14.70 -25.46 6.40
CA GLY A 166 14.53 -26.62 5.50
C GLY A 166 13.12 -26.80 4.92
N GLN A 167 12.20 -25.85 5.17
CA GLN A 167 10.94 -25.74 4.46
C GLN A 167 11.13 -25.00 3.15
N LEU A 168 10.08 -24.92 2.34
CA LEU A 168 10.11 -24.22 1.07
C LEU A 168 8.78 -23.52 0.77
N LEU A 169 8.81 -22.56 -0.14
CA LEU A 169 7.60 -22.00 -0.74
C LEU A 169 7.09 -22.94 -1.83
N LYS A 170 5.80 -23.31 -1.77
CA LYS A 170 5.22 -24.27 -2.71
C LYS A 170 5.38 -23.80 -4.16
N THR A 171 5.93 -24.68 -5.00
CA THR A 171 6.15 -24.43 -6.42
C THR A 171 4.92 -24.76 -7.27
N HIS A 172 3.96 -25.49 -6.70
CA HIS A 172 2.68 -25.87 -7.28
C HIS A 172 1.67 -26.18 -6.18
N THR A 173 0.40 -26.16 -6.52
CA THR A 173 -0.69 -26.46 -5.57
C THR A 173 -0.84 -27.94 -5.26
N SER A 174 -0.21 -28.85 -6.05
CA SER A 174 -0.19 -30.29 -5.79
C SER A 174 0.36 -30.66 -4.41
N ALA A 175 1.14 -29.78 -3.78
CA ALA A 175 1.61 -29.94 -2.40
C ALA A 175 0.48 -30.18 -1.39
N ALA A 176 -0.75 -29.78 -1.72
CA ALA A 176 -1.95 -30.00 -0.90
C ALA A 176 -2.47 -31.45 -0.95
N GLN A 177 -2.28 -32.14 -2.07
CA GLN A 177 -2.94 -33.44 -2.38
C GLN A 177 -2.79 -34.44 -1.24
N ASN A 178 -1.56 -34.73 -0.82
CA ASN A 178 -1.28 -35.74 0.21
C ASN A 178 -1.96 -35.44 1.55
N THR A 179 -1.97 -34.16 1.95
CA THR A 179 -2.60 -33.71 3.20
C THR A 179 -4.12 -33.84 3.13
N ILE A 180 -4.71 -33.46 2.00
CA ILE A 180 -6.15 -33.47 1.78
C ILE A 180 -6.65 -34.93 1.67
N MET A 181 -5.93 -35.78 0.94
CA MET A 181 -6.24 -37.21 0.88
C MET A 181 -6.21 -37.87 2.26
N LYS A 182 -5.24 -37.53 3.09
CA LYS A 182 -5.15 -38.05 4.47
C LYS A 182 -6.25 -37.54 5.38
N LYS A 183 -6.69 -36.31 5.15
CA LYS A 183 -7.75 -35.65 5.95
C LYS A 183 -9.12 -36.25 5.68
N TYR A 184 -9.44 -36.51 4.43
CA TYR A 184 -10.80 -36.87 4.01
C TYR A 184 -10.95 -38.34 3.60
N GLY A 185 -9.89 -38.98 3.12
CA GLY A 185 -9.96 -40.32 2.53
C GLY A 185 -10.67 -40.32 1.18
N ALA A 186 -11.19 -41.49 0.80
CA ALA A 186 -12.00 -41.66 -0.41
C ALA A 186 -13.45 -42.03 -0.03
N PRO A 187 -14.47 -41.57 -0.77
CA PRO A 187 -14.42 -40.76 -1.99
C PRO A 187 -14.06 -39.27 -1.67
N LEU A 188 -13.38 -38.59 -2.60
CA LEU A 188 -12.93 -37.23 -2.45
C LEU A 188 -13.07 -36.47 -3.76
N ARG A 189 -13.59 -35.24 -3.67
CA ARG A 189 -13.54 -34.22 -4.73
C ARG A 189 -13.14 -32.92 -4.07
N ALA A 190 -11.98 -32.38 -4.41
CA ALA A 190 -11.51 -31.13 -3.83
C ALA A 190 -10.73 -30.32 -4.87
N ILE A 191 -10.82 -29.00 -4.76
CA ILE A 191 -9.93 -28.06 -5.45
C ILE A 191 -9.13 -27.28 -4.41
N PHE A 192 -7.93 -26.89 -4.78
CA PHE A 192 -7.05 -26.10 -3.94
C PHE A 192 -6.42 -24.97 -4.76
N PRO A 193 -7.11 -23.83 -4.83
CA PRO A 193 -6.55 -22.62 -5.43
C PRO A 193 -5.46 -22.04 -4.52
N GLY A 194 -4.48 -21.38 -5.09
CA GLY A 194 -3.48 -20.70 -4.28
C GLY A 194 -2.32 -20.11 -5.06
N ARG A 195 -1.52 -19.33 -4.36
CA ARG A 195 -0.26 -18.78 -4.88
C ARG A 195 0.81 -19.85 -4.89
N CYS A 196 1.61 -19.84 -5.95
CA CYS A 196 2.81 -20.65 -6.12
C CYS A 196 4.00 -19.73 -6.36
N PHE A 197 5.19 -20.24 -6.05
CA PHE A 197 6.40 -19.45 -6.06
C PHE A 197 7.52 -20.20 -6.78
N ARG A 198 8.20 -19.53 -7.71
CA ARG A 198 9.38 -20.07 -8.40
C ARG A 198 10.45 -19.00 -8.47
N ASN A 199 11.68 -19.38 -8.18
CA ASN A 199 12.83 -18.50 -8.21
C ASN A 199 13.34 -18.35 -9.66
N GLU A 200 12.48 -17.84 -10.52
CA GLU A 200 12.79 -17.62 -11.93
C GLU A 200 13.16 -16.16 -12.18
N SER A 201 13.92 -15.90 -13.22
CA SER A 201 14.15 -14.52 -13.68
C SER A 201 12.85 -13.97 -14.28
N THR A 202 12.39 -12.84 -13.79
CA THR A 202 11.18 -12.18 -14.29
C THR A 202 11.38 -11.71 -15.71
N ASP A 203 10.52 -12.12 -16.62
CA ASP A 203 10.47 -11.69 -18.03
C ASP A 203 9.01 -11.42 -18.49
N ALA A 204 8.77 -11.34 -19.78
CA ALA A 204 7.43 -11.06 -20.32
C ALA A 204 6.41 -12.18 -20.05
N SER A 205 6.85 -13.40 -19.71
CA SER A 205 6.01 -14.59 -19.52
C SER A 205 6.20 -15.30 -18.17
N HIS A 206 7.19 -14.89 -17.37
CA HIS A 206 7.51 -15.52 -16.09
C HIS A 206 7.50 -14.49 -14.96
N GLU A 207 6.81 -14.84 -13.89
CA GLU A 207 6.76 -14.12 -12.62
C GLU A 207 7.19 -15.06 -11.49
N ASN A 208 7.83 -14.50 -10.47
CA ASN A 208 8.21 -15.27 -9.28
C ASN A 208 7.01 -15.78 -8.48
N THR A 209 5.86 -15.15 -8.64
CA THR A 209 4.62 -15.48 -7.94
C THR A 209 3.50 -15.57 -8.96
N PHE A 210 2.83 -16.72 -9.00
CA PHE A 210 1.67 -16.93 -9.87
C PHE A 210 0.56 -17.67 -9.13
N PHE A 211 -0.63 -17.67 -9.70
CA PHE A 211 -1.79 -18.37 -9.13
C PHE A 211 -2.08 -19.65 -9.93
N GLN A 212 -2.33 -20.71 -9.19
CA GLN A 212 -2.70 -22.00 -9.76
C GLN A 212 -3.92 -22.54 -9.01
N MET A 213 -4.79 -23.22 -9.72
CA MET A 213 -5.86 -24.01 -9.15
C MET A 213 -5.70 -25.44 -9.62
N GLU A 214 -5.66 -26.37 -8.71
CA GLU A 214 -5.60 -27.79 -8.98
C GLU A 214 -6.80 -28.50 -8.36
N GLY A 215 -7.24 -29.59 -8.97
CA GLY A 215 -8.32 -30.41 -8.45
C GLY A 215 -7.93 -31.86 -8.34
N ILE A 216 -8.47 -32.53 -7.35
CA ILE A 216 -8.35 -33.99 -7.18
C ILE A 216 -9.74 -34.63 -7.09
N MET A 217 -9.88 -35.74 -7.75
CA MET A 217 -11.08 -36.58 -7.65
C MET A 217 -10.67 -38.02 -7.44
N ILE A 218 -11.17 -38.62 -6.36
CA ILE A 218 -10.94 -40.02 -5.99
C ILE A 218 -12.29 -40.64 -5.72
N ASP A 219 -12.63 -41.65 -6.51
CA ASP A 219 -13.89 -42.38 -6.37
C ASP A 219 -13.78 -43.72 -7.11
N LYS A 220 -14.82 -44.55 -7.00
CA LYS A 220 -14.95 -45.73 -7.83
C LYS A 220 -15.28 -45.34 -9.27
N ASP A 221 -14.77 -46.10 -10.23
CA ASP A 221 -15.08 -45.96 -11.65
C ASP A 221 -14.74 -44.58 -12.28
N ILE A 222 -13.74 -43.91 -11.73
CA ILE A 222 -13.22 -42.65 -12.31
C ILE A 222 -12.46 -42.97 -13.61
N SER A 223 -12.73 -42.20 -14.62
CA SER A 223 -12.16 -42.37 -15.96
C SER A 223 -11.81 -41.03 -16.63
N ILE A 224 -11.13 -41.09 -17.76
CA ILE A 224 -10.83 -39.92 -18.60
C ILE A 224 -12.12 -39.17 -19.00
N SER A 225 -13.24 -39.86 -19.16
CA SER A 225 -14.51 -39.23 -19.45
C SER A 225 -14.98 -38.26 -18.35
N ASN A 226 -14.69 -38.58 -17.10
CA ASN A 226 -14.96 -37.66 -15.99
C ASN A 226 -14.08 -36.41 -16.08
N LEU A 227 -12.79 -36.56 -16.40
CA LEU A 227 -11.89 -35.44 -16.62
C LEU A 227 -12.40 -34.52 -17.73
N ILE A 228 -12.73 -35.07 -18.88
CA ILE A 228 -13.28 -34.31 -20.01
C ILE A 228 -14.56 -33.56 -19.60
N TYR A 229 -15.47 -34.24 -18.90
CA TYR A 229 -16.72 -33.62 -18.44
C TYR A 229 -16.50 -32.42 -17.53
N PHE A 230 -15.66 -32.56 -16.50
CA PHE A 230 -15.39 -31.47 -15.56
C PHE A 230 -14.67 -30.31 -16.23
N MET A 231 -13.68 -30.59 -17.07
CA MET A 231 -12.92 -29.54 -17.77
C MET A 231 -13.79 -28.83 -18.80
N LYS A 232 -14.57 -29.54 -19.60
CA LYS A 232 -15.52 -28.94 -20.55
C LYS A 232 -16.54 -28.06 -19.81
N THR A 233 -17.11 -28.57 -18.72
CA THR A 233 -18.11 -27.82 -17.93
C THR A 233 -17.52 -26.54 -17.34
N MET A 234 -16.32 -26.61 -16.76
CA MET A 234 -15.61 -25.46 -16.22
C MET A 234 -15.33 -24.42 -17.31
N LEU A 235 -14.73 -24.84 -18.43
CA LEU A 235 -14.38 -23.94 -19.51
C LEU A 235 -15.62 -23.29 -20.15
N SER A 236 -16.69 -24.07 -20.37
CA SER A 236 -17.94 -23.51 -20.93
C SER A 236 -18.57 -22.46 -20.01
N LYS A 237 -18.48 -22.63 -18.68
CA LYS A 237 -18.98 -21.65 -17.73
C LYS A 237 -18.09 -20.39 -17.68
N VAL A 238 -16.76 -20.56 -17.66
CA VAL A 238 -15.80 -19.45 -17.65
C VAL A 238 -15.91 -18.60 -18.92
N PHE A 239 -15.95 -19.24 -20.09
CA PHE A 239 -16.05 -18.54 -21.36
C PHE A 239 -17.49 -18.15 -21.74
N LYS A 240 -18.48 -18.58 -20.94
CA LYS A 240 -19.92 -18.30 -21.16
C LYS A 240 -20.42 -18.73 -22.55
N GLN A 241 -19.83 -19.80 -23.08
CA GLN A 241 -20.15 -20.39 -24.37
C GLN A 241 -19.85 -21.88 -24.37
N ASP A 242 -20.49 -22.63 -25.30
CA ASP A 242 -20.10 -24.05 -25.49
C ASP A 242 -18.72 -24.13 -26.12
N VAL A 243 -17.84 -24.87 -25.50
CA VAL A 243 -16.48 -25.06 -25.98
C VAL A 243 -16.29 -26.50 -26.46
N GLN A 244 -15.52 -26.65 -27.54
CA GLN A 244 -15.05 -27.97 -27.94
C GLN A 244 -13.73 -28.26 -27.24
N VAL A 245 -13.58 -29.46 -26.67
CA VAL A 245 -12.38 -29.87 -25.98
C VAL A 245 -11.76 -31.09 -26.60
N ARG A 246 -10.44 -31.12 -26.69
CA ARG A 246 -9.69 -32.26 -27.18
C ARG A 246 -8.57 -32.57 -26.18
N LEU A 247 -8.47 -33.83 -25.74
CA LEU A 247 -7.33 -34.29 -24.99
C LEU A 247 -6.22 -34.75 -25.95
N ARG A 248 -5.03 -34.32 -25.66
CA ARG A 248 -3.81 -34.70 -26.36
C ARG A 248 -2.86 -35.36 -25.34
N PRO A 249 -2.35 -36.59 -25.60
CA PRO A 249 -1.34 -37.16 -24.70
C PRO A 249 -0.14 -36.23 -24.56
N GLY A 250 0.30 -36.01 -23.32
CA GLY A 250 1.44 -35.18 -23.00
C GLY A 250 2.38 -35.94 -22.05
N PHE A 251 3.67 -35.71 -22.18
CA PHE A 251 4.66 -36.25 -21.26
C PHE A 251 4.88 -35.32 -20.08
N PHE A 252 4.61 -35.83 -18.89
CA PHE A 252 4.95 -35.15 -17.63
C PHE A 252 5.79 -36.06 -16.78
N PRO A 253 6.94 -35.64 -16.22
CA PRO A 253 7.90 -36.53 -15.55
C PRO A 253 7.34 -37.34 -14.38
N PHE A 254 6.22 -36.93 -13.79
CA PHE A 254 5.61 -37.51 -12.59
C PHE A 254 4.10 -37.79 -12.74
N VAL A 255 3.58 -37.77 -13.96
CA VAL A 255 2.16 -38.04 -14.26
C VAL A 255 2.04 -39.16 -15.28
N GLU A 256 1.20 -40.15 -14.99
CA GLU A 256 0.95 -41.30 -15.88
C GLU A 256 -0.50 -41.80 -15.73
N PRO A 257 -1.34 -41.80 -16.78
CA PRO A 257 -1.11 -41.17 -18.07
C PRO A 257 -1.27 -39.63 -18.00
N GLY A 258 -0.42 -38.90 -18.74
CA GLY A 258 -0.47 -37.44 -18.83
C GLY A 258 -1.25 -36.96 -20.05
N PHE A 259 -2.04 -35.90 -19.89
CA PHE A 259 -2.82 -35.26 -20.96
C PHE A 259 -2.73 -33.75 -20.90
N GLU A 260 -2.73 -33.13 -22.06
CA GLU A 260 -2.99 -31.73 -22.26
C GLU A 260 -4.39 -31.55 -22.85
N LEU A 261 -5.05 -30.44 -22.50
CA LEU A 261 -6.38 -30.14 -22.98
C LEU A 261 -6.34 -28.92 -23.89
N ASP A 262 -6.70 -29.12 -25.15
CA ASP A 262 -6.87 -28.06 -26.12
C ASP A 262 -8.35 -27.65 -26.18
N ILE A 263 -8.60 -26.38 -26.43
CA ILE A 263 -9.94 -25.79 -26.58
C ILE A 263 -10.07 -25.03 -27.90
N SER A 264 -11.26 -25.02 -28.46
CA SER A 264 -11.63 -24.26 -29.65
C SER A 264 -13.03 -23.69 -29.53
#